data_5c57b7b3678fd6354a2fcd3187c0c961
#
_entry.id   5c57b7b3678fd6354a2fcd3187c0c961
#
_cell.length_a   1.000
_cell.length_b   1.000
_cell.length_c   1.000
_cell.angle_alpha   90.00
_cell.angle_beta   90.00
_cell.angle_gamma   90.00
#
_symmetry.space_group_name_H-M   'P 1'
#
loop_
_entity.id
_entity.type
_entity.pdbx_description
1 polymer ?
#
loop_
_entity_poly.entity_id
_entity_poly.type
_entity_poly.pdbx_seq_one_letter_code
_entity_poly.pdbx_strand_id
1 'polypeptide(L)'
;MDMFDKLDAVDTIKFSGLDSDGWYIDSARKALESGRMLYAGKYSKPDYELLVSENRSLAIENTMITHSPQVTEKLKSFDIPSIIEYSSYEEEPLGRVEWVKFFGALTDRDEKADELFNEQVDIDKSHREDRYCCKMMIADRQLHFSISRPMDRFRCAKAQIMCQR
;
A
#
# COMPACT_ATOMS: atom_id res chain seq x y z
N MET A 1 -5.98 -4.68 0.57
CA MET A 1 -7.04 -4.26 1.53
C MET A 1 -6.74 -2.93 2.20
N ASP A 2 -5.56 -2.69 2.76
CA ASP A 2 -5.19 -1.40 3.40
C ASP A 2 -5.39 -0.18 2.47
N MET A 3 -4.98 -0.29 1.21
CA MET A 3 -5.18 0.77 0.21
C MET A 3 -6.66 1.05 -0.05
N PHE A 4 -7.50 0.03 -0.09
CA PHE A 4 -8.96 0.21 -0.23
C PHE A 4 -9.57 0.87 1.01
N ASP A 5 -9.08 0.54 2.20
CA ASP A 5 -9.52 1.19 3.43
C ASP A 5 -9.19 2.69 3.44
N LYS A 6 -7.96 3.05 3.07
CA LYS A 6 -7.53 4.45 2.94
C LYS A 6 -8.26 5.23 1.84
N LEU A 7 -8.70 4.55 0.80
CA LEU A 7 -9.51 5.13 -0.28
C LEU A 7 -11.00 5.23 0.07
N ASP A 8 -11.45 4.75 1.25
CA ASP A 8 -12.86 4.55 1.60
C ASP A 8 -13.62 3.73 0.54
N ALA A 9 -12.98 2.70 -0.01
CA ALA A 9 -13.47 1.89 -1.11
C ALA A 9 -13.68 0.41 -0.74
N VAL A 10 -13.71 0.07 0.56
CA VAL A 10 -13.93 -1.30 1.05
C VAL A 10 -15.32 -1.82 0.64
N ASP A 11 -16.29 -0.94 0.46
CA ASP A 11 -17.64 -1.26 0.00
C ASP A 11 -17.70 -1.76 -1.45
N THR A 12 -16.69 -1.48 -2.26
CA THR A 12 -16.57 -1.99 -3.63
C THR A 12 -16.11 -3.45 -3.67
N ILE A 13 -15.51 -3.93 -2.58
CA ILE A 13 -15.01 -5.31 -2.47
C ILE A 13 -16.14 -6.23 -1.99
N LYS A 14 -16.48 -7.20 -2.81
CA LYS A 14 -17.55 -8.15 -2.51
C LYS A 14 -17.05 -9.44 -1.91
N PHE A 15 -15.83 -9.84 -2.26
CA PHE A 15 -15.26 -11.12 -1.83
C PHE A 15 -13.92 -10.95 -1.17
N SER A 16 -13.68 -11.78 -0.15
CA SER A 16 -12.39 -11.87 0.52
C SER A 16 -11.88 -13.31 0.49
N GLY A 17 -10.58 -13.45 0.29
CA GLY A 17 -9.85 -14.71 0.44
C GLY A 17 -9.52 -15.07 1.89
N LEU A 18 -9.82 -14.18 2.83
CA LEU A 18 -9.69 -14.37 4.28
C LEU A 18 -11.04 -14.13 4.94
N ASP A 19 -11.32 -14.88 6.01
CA ASP A 19 -12.47 -14.67 6.89
C ASP A 19 -12.26 -13.46 7.83
N SER A 20 -13.24 -13.15 8.67
CA SER A 20 -13.20 -12.00 9.58
C SER A 20 -12.02 -12.04 10.55
N ASP A 21 -11.66 -13.23 11.02
CA ASP A 21 -10.58 -13.41 12.01
C ASP A 21 -9.19 -13.24 11.38
N GLY A 22 -9.08 -13.41 10.06
CA GLY A 22 -7.85 -13.23 9.29
C GLY A 22 -7.50 -11.77 9.00
N TRP A 23 -8.41 -10.81 9.23
CA TRP A 23 -8.19 -9.40 8.95
C TRP A 23 -7.89 -8.57 10.19
N TYR A 24 -6.81 -7.78 10.12
CA TYR A 24 -6.47 -6.76 11.13
C TYR A 24 -7.14 -5.40 10.87
N ILE A 25 -7.71 -5.21 9.67
CA ILE A 25 -8.36 -3.96 9.24
C ILE A 25 -9.83 -4.01 9.67
N ASP A 26 -10.23 -3.09 10.53
CA ASP A 26 -11.57 -3.07 11.14
C ASP A 26 -12.70 -2.91 10.12
N SER A 27 -12.49 -2.11 9.07
CA SER A 27 -13.47 -1.92 8.00
C SER A 27 -13.76 -3.23 7.25
N ALA A 28 -12.72 -4.02 6.95
CA ALA A 28 -12.84 -5.32 6.30
C ALA A 28 -13.55 -6.34 7.20
N ARG A 29 -13.20 -6.40 8.49
CA ARG A 29 -13.86 -7.27 9.48
C ARG A 29 -15.36 -6.95 9.57
N LYS A 30 -15.70 -5.68 9.77
CA LYS A 30 -17.10 -5.22 9.83
C LYS A 30 -17.87 -5.50 8.54
N ALA A 31 -17.23 -5.41 7.38
CA ALA A 31 -17.86 -5.73 6.11
C ALA A 31 -18.18 -7.23 6.00
N LEU A 32 -17.29 -8.12 6.47
CA LEU A 32 -17.52 -9.57 6.53
C LEU A 32 -18.58 -9.94 7.57
N GLU A 33 -18.49 -9.41 8.78
CA GLU A 33 -19.46 -9.67 9.87
C GLU A 33 -20.88 -9.21 9.51
N SER A 34 -20.99 -8.10 8.76
CA SER A 34 -22.29 -7.60 8.29
C SER A 34 -22.81 -8.29 7.02
N GLY A 35 -22.05 -9.20 6.40
CA GLY A 35 -22.41 -9.87 5.16
C GLY A 35 -22.33 -8.99 3.90
N ARG A 36 -21.81 -7.76 3.99
CA ARG A 36 -21.57 -6.91 2.82
C ARG A 36 -20.42 -7.44 1.96
N MET A 37 -19.43 -8.02 2.59
CA MET A 37 -18.34 -8.77 1.97
C MET A 37 -18.49 -10.23 2.35
N LEU A 38 -18.22 -11.14 1.42
CA LEU A 38 -18.36 -12.57 1.63
C LEU A 38 -16.99 -13.25 1.58
N TYR A 39 -16.82 -14.26 2.41
CA TYR A 39 -15.65 -15.13 2.31
C TYR A 39 -15.83 -16.11 1.16
N ALA A 40 -14.97 -16.01 0.14
CA ALA A 40 -15.02 -16.84 -1.05
C ALA A 40 -13.95 -17.95 -1.09
N GLY A 41 -13.44 -18.35 0.06
CA GLY A 41 -12.38 -19.37 0.14
C GLY A 41 -10.98 -18.81 -0.05
N LYS A 42 -9.97 -19.65 0.15
CA LYS A 42 -8.56 -19.28 -0.01
C LYS A 42 -8.20 -19.15 -1.49
N TYR A 43 -7.17 -18.34 -1.80
CA TYR A 43 -6.64 -18.14 -3.16
C TYR A 43 -6.38 -19.45 -3.92
N SER A 44 -5.98 -20.53 -3.23
CA SER A 44 -5.70 -21.84 -3.84
C SER A 44 -6.94 -22.71 -4.07
N LYS A 45 -8.06 -22.38 -3.41
CA LYS A 45 -9.32 -23.12 -3.51
C LYS A 45 -10.51 -22.17 -3.29
N PRO A 46 -10.76 -21.25 -4.24
CA PRO A 46 -11.91 -20.36 -4.14
C PRO A 46 -13.23 -21.10 -4.39
N ASP A 47 -14.30 -20.54 -3.85
CA ASP A 47 -15.67 -21.00 -4.11
C ASP A 47 -16.15 -20.43 -5.45
N TYR A 48 -15.97 -21.18 -6.51
CA TYR A 48 -16.34 -20.75 -7.85
C TYR A 48 -17.85 -20.58 -8.04
N GLU A 49 -18.67 -21.37 -7.35
CA GLU A 49 -20.12 -21.26 -7.46
C GLU A 49 -20.58 -19.91 -6.91
N LEU A 50 -20.05 -19.53 -5.76
CA LEU A 50 -20.30 -18.23 -5.15
C LEU A 50 -19.79 -17.08 -6.02
N LEU A 51 -18.59 -17.19 -6.57
CA LEU A 51 -18.02 -16.16 -7.45
C LEU A 51 -18.85 -15.92 -8.71
N VAL A 52 -19.32 -16.99 -9.34
CA VAL A 52 -20.12 -16.91 -10.57
C VAL A 52 -21.53 -16.41 -10.28
N SER A 53 -22.16 -16.86 -9.18
CA SER A 53 -23.54 -16.49 -8.83
C SER A 53 -23.73 -14.98 -8.66
N GLU A 54 -22.69 -14.29 -8.26
CA GLU A 54 -22.71 -12.85 -7.97
C GLU A 54 -22.24 -11.97 -9.15
N ASN A 55 -21.95 -12.55 -10.32
CA ASN A 55 -21.56 -11.87 -11.55
C ASN A 55 -20.41 -10.86 -11.37
N ARG A 56 -19.24 -11.34 -10.98
CA ARG A 56 -18.09 -10.49 -10.66
C ARG A 56 -17.34 -10.02 -11.89
N SER A 57 -16.85 -8.76 -11.83
CA SER A 57 -16.17 -8.11 -12.94
C SER A 57 -14.65 -8.25 -12.91
N LEU A 58 -14.04 -8.48 -11.74
CA LEU A 58 -12.59 -8.51 -11.58
C LEU A 58 -12.16 -9.25 -10.31
N ALA A 59 -11.14 -10.09 -10.43
CA ALA A 59 -10.41 -10.67 -9.30
C ALA A 59 -9.06 -9.96 -9.13
N ILE A 60 -8.75 -9.52 -7.89
CA ILE A 60 -7.44 -8.97 -7.54
C ILE A 60 -6.76 -9.97 -6.61
N GLU A 61 -5.70 -10.57 -7.09
CA GLU A 61 -4.99 -11.64 -6.41
C GLU A 61 -3.61 -11.17 -5.97
N ASN A 62 -3.12 -11.71 -4.89
CA ASN A 62 -1.72 -11.52 -4.50
C ASN A 62 -0.80 -12.46 -5.27
N THR A 63 0.51 -12.28 -5.14
CA THR A 63 1.54 -13.08 -5.83
C THR A 63 1.51 -14.56 -5.49
N MET A 64 0.87 -14.98 -4.38
CA MET A 64 0.73 -16.41 -4.02
C MET A 64 -0.11 -17.17 -5.05
N ILE A 65 -0.95 -16.50 -5.84
CA ILE A 65 -1.74 -17.13 -6.91
C ILE A 65 -0.87 -17.79 -7.97
N THR A 66 0.38 -17.33 -8.14
CA THR A 66 1.33 -17.91 -9.10
C THR A 66 1.67 -19.37 -8.78
N HIS A 67 1.47 -19.80 -7.53
CA HIS A 67 1.61 -21.19 -7.12
C HIS A 67 0.36 -22.05 -7.45
N SER A 68 -0.70 -21.41 -7.95
CA SER A 68 -1.97 -22.08 -8.28
C SER A 68 -2.51 -21.60 -9.63
N PRO A 69 -1.77 -21.75 -10.74
CA PRO A 69 -2.15 -21.20 -12.04
C PRO A 69 -3.51 -21.72 -12.55
N GLN A 70 -3.90 -22.94 -12.14
CA GLN A 70 -5.20 -23.52 -12.45
C GLN A 70 -6.38 -22.66 -11.95
N VAL A 71 -6.18 -21.85 -10.91
CA VAL A 71 -7.23 -20.96 -10.37
C VAL A 71 -7.45 -19.79 -11.34
N THR A 72 -6.40 -19.16 -11.81
CA THR A 72 -6.50 -18.05 -12.77
C THR A 72 -7.06 -18.52 -14.12
N GLU A 73 -6.69 -19.72 -14.59
CA GLU A 73 -7.26 -20.32 -15.79
C GLU A 73 -8.76 -20.57 -15.62
N LYS A 74 -9.17 -21.06 -14.44
CA LYS A 74 -10.58 -21.32 -14.16
C LYS A 74 -11.40 -20.04 -14.02
N LEU A 75 -10.86 -19.00 -13.36
CA LEU A 75 -11.50 -17.69 -13.31
C LEU A 75 -11.70 -17.12 -14.71
N LYS A 76 -10.68 -17.22 -15.57
CA LYS A 76 -10.78 -16.82 -16.97
C LYS A 76 -11.85 -17.59 -17.74
N SER A 77 -12.05 -18.88 -17.47
CA SER A 77 -13.10 -19.68 -18.11
C SER A 77 -14.53 -19.26 -17.71
N PHE A 78 -14.66 -18.49 -16.63
CA PHE A 78 -15.90 -17.87 -16.16
C PHE A 78 -16.01 -16.38 -16.54
N ASP A 79 -15.18 -15.91 -17.47
CA ASP A 79 -15.09 -14.50 -17.88
C ASP A 79 -14.77 -13.53 -16.72
N ILE A 80 -14.09 -14.02 -15.68
CA ILE A 80 -13.61 -13.21 -14.56
C ILE A 80 -12.13 -12.89 -14.81
N PRO A 81 -11.78 -11.70 -15.31
CA PRO A 81 -10.39 -11.29 -15.45
C PRO A 81 -9.71 -11.22 -14.08
N SER A 82 -8.44 -11.58 -14.03
CA SER A 82 -7.66 -11.51 -12.81
C SER A 82 -6.42 -10.62 -12.98
N ILE A 83 -6.16 -9.78 -12.00
CA ILE A 83 -4.96 -8.95 -11.89
C ILE A 83 -4.16 -9.44 -10.69
N ILE A 84 -2.84 -9.55 -10.86
CA ILE A 84 -1.94 -9.90 -9.76
C ILE A 84 -1.32 -8.62 -9.24
N GLU A 85 -1.48 -8.38 -7.95
CA GLU A 85 -0.96 -7.24 -7.24
C GLU A 85 0.50 -7.51 -6.86
N TYR A 86 1.42 -6.64 -7.32
CA TYR A 86 2.87 -6.77 -7.14
C TYR A 86 3.48 -5.68 -6.24
N SER A 87 2.70 -4.88 -5.53
CA SER A 87 3.22 -3.76 -4.72
C SER A 87 4.31 -4.19 -3.74
N SER A 88 4.22 -5.41 -3.22
CA SER A 88 5.21 -5.95 -2.28
C SER A 88 6.57 -6.25 -2.91
N TYR A 89 6.64 -6.32 -4.24
CA TYR A 89 7.88 -6.55 -5.01
C TYR A 89 8.51 -5.28 -5.56
N GLU A 90 7.85 -4.14 -5.37
CA GLU A 90 8.43 -2.85 -5.75
C GLU A 90 9.66 -2.56 -4.88
N GLU A 91 10.78 -2.26 -5.53
CA GLU A 91 12.05 -1.98 -4.85
C GLU A 91 12.01 -0.64 -4.12
N GLU A 92 11.41 0.37 -4.78
CA GLU A 92 11.32 1.73 -4.25
C GLU A 92 10.08 1.88 -3.35
N PRO A 93 10.22 2.49 -2.17
CA PRO A 93 9.09 2.69 -1.25
C PRO A 93 7.91 3.43 -1.88
N LEU A 94 8.19 4.47 -2.68
CA LEU A 94 7.15 5.22 -3.38
C LEU A 94 6.47 4.38 -4.47
N GLY A 95 7.19 3.47 -5.14
CA GLY A 95 6.60 2.53 -6.09
C GLY A 95 5.53 1.65 -5.43
N ARG A 96 5.77 1.19 -4.19
CA ARG A 96 4.77 0.44 -3.42
C ARG A 96 3.51 1.26 -3.14
N VAL A 97 3.68 2.52 -2.79
CA VAL A 97 2.55 3.41 -2.49
C VAL A 97 1.81 3.82 -3.76
N GLU A 98 2.51 3.95 -4.89
CA GLU A 98 1.91 4.35 -6.17
C GLU A 98 0.78 3.41 -6.63
N TRP A 99 0.77 2.16 -6.18
CA TRP A 99 -0.33 1.23 -6.39
C TRP A 99 -1.68 1.76 -5.88
N VAL A 100 -1.69 2.72 -4.96
CA VAL A 100 -2.92 3.39 -4.52
C VAL A 100 -3.65 4.08 -5.67
N LYS A 101 -2.90 4.64 -6.64
CA LYS A 101 -3.48 5.27 -7.84
C LYS A 101 -4.17 4.26 -8.74
N PHE A 102 -3.58 3.08 -8.89
CA PHE A 102 -4.22 2.00 -9.63
C PHE A 102 -5.55 1.59 -8.99
N PHE A 103 -5.59 1.44 -7.67
CA PHE A 103 -6.83 1.12 -6.96
C PHE A 103 -7.81 2.30 -6.93
N GLY A 104 -7.31 3.55 -6.92
CA GLY A 104 -8.12 4.75 -7.08
C GLY A 104 -8.89 4.72 -8.40
N ALA A 105 -8.18 4.48 -9.51
CA ALA A 105 -8.77 4.37 -10.85
C ALA A 105 -9.80 3.24 -10.96
N LEU A 106 -9.57 2.09 -10.29
CA LEU A 106 -10.52 0.98 -10.28
C LEU A 106 -11.81 1.26 -9.48
N THR A 107 -11.76 2.20 -8.54
CA THR A 107 -12.87 2.48 -7.60
C THR A 107 -13.46 3.87 -7.76
N ASP A 108 -13.07 4.61 -8.81
CA ASP A 108 -13.50 5.99 -9.04
C ASP A 108 -13.15 6.93 -7.85
N ARG A 109 -11.91 6.77 -7.35
CA ARG A 109 -11.35 7.52 -6.21
C ARG A 109 -9.99 8.16 -6.58
N ASP A 110 -9.84 8.62 -7.83
CA ASP A 110 -8.56 9.14 -8.35
C ASP A 110 -8.04 10.32 -7.54
N GLU A 111 -8.90 11.29 -7.22
CA GLU A 111 -8.51 12.48 -6.46
C GLU A 111 -7.94 12.10 -5.08
N LYS A 112 -8.62 11.20 -4.37
CA LYS A 112 -8.17 10.73 -3.06
C LYS A 112 -6.88 9.91 -3.14
N ALA A 113 -6.73 9.12 -4.19
CA ALA A 113 -5.52 8.35 -4.45
C ALA A 113 -4.31 9.27 -4.71
N ASP A 114 -4.51 10.35 -5.47
CA ASP A 114 -3.49 11.36 -5.72
C ASP A 114 -3.11 12.12 -4.43
N GLU A 115 -4.08 12.49 -3.61
CA GLU A 115 -3.82 13.10 -2.30
C GLU A 115 -2.96 12.19 -1.42
N LEU A 116 -3.36 10.94 -1.25
CA LEU A 116 -2.63 9.96 -0.45
C LEU A 116 -1.20 9.70 -0.98
N PHE A 117 -1.05 9.63 -2.28
CA PHE A 117 0.27 9.45 -2.89
C PHE A 117 1.16 10.67 -2.67
N ASN A 118 0.64 11.88 -2.92
CA ASN A 118 1.40 13.13 -2.76
C ASN A 118 1.81 13.36 -1.30
N GLU A 119 0.97 13.02 -0.34
CA GLU A 119 1.32 13.05 1.09
C GLU A 119 2.55 12.16 1.38
N GLN A 120 2.60 10.96 0.81
CA GLN A 120 3.75 10.07 0.99
C GLN A 120 5.01 10.58 0.28
N VAL A 121 4.86 11.21 -0.88
CA VAL A 121 5.98 11.88 -1.58
C VAL A 121 6.57 13.00 -0.73
N ASP A 122 5.76 13.80 -0.07
CA ASP A 122 6.24 14.90 0.77
C ASP A 122 6.92 14.38 2.04
N ILE A 123 6.42 13.30 2.62
CA ILE A 123 7.08 12.59 3.73
C ILE A 123 8.44 12.05 3.28
N ASP A 124 8.53 11.40 2.12
CA ASP A 124 9.81 10.87 1.61
C ASP A 124 10.82 11.98 1.33
N LYS A 125 10.40 13.10 0.74
CA LYS A 125 11.26 14.28 0.54
C LYS A 125 11.81 14.81 1.85
N SER A 126 10.96 14.97 2.86
CA SER A 126 11.40 15.46 4.18
C SER A 126 12.42 14.53 4.83
N HIS A 127 12.23 13.22 4.75
CA HIS A 127 13.18 12.23 5.23
C HIS A 127 14.51 12.21 4.45
N ARG A 128 14.48 12.50 3.16
CA ARG A 128 15.71 12.61 2.36
C ARG A 128 16.50 13.86 2.74
N GLU A 129 15.83 14.99 2.94
CA GLU A 129 16.45 16.24 3.40
C GLU A 129 17.10 16.08 4.77
N ASP A 130 16.40 15.44 5.74
CA ASP A 130 16.93 15.17 7.07
C ASP A 130 18.18 14.27 7.03
N ARG A 131 18.16 13.22 6.20
CA ARG A 131 19.33 12.34 6.01
C ARG A 131 20.50 13.07 5.37
N TYR A 132 20.23 14.02 4.46
CA TYR A 132 21.28 14.82 3.84
C TYR A 132 21.90 15.77 4.86
N CYS A 133 21.08 16.41 5.67
CA CYS A 133 21.52 17.29 6.75
C CYS A 133 22.37 16.54 7.79
N CYS A 134 21.96 15.34 8.22
CA CYS A 134 22.74 14.51 9.12
C CYS A 134 24.10 14.08 8.52
N LYS A 135 24.14 13.71 7.24
CA LYS A 135 25.40 13.36 6.55
C LYS A 135 26.36 14.56 6.45
N MET A 136 25.84 15.73 6.14
CA MET A 136 26.65 16.95 6.10
C MET A 136 27.20 17.32 7.48
N MET A 137 26.41 17.18 8.53
CA MET A 137 26.89 17.44 9.91
C MET A 137 27.98 16.47 10.35
N ILE A 138 27.90 15.20 9.95
CA ILE A 138 28.94 14.20 10.26
C ILE A 138 30.22 14.51 9.48
N ALA A 139 30.11 14.88 8.22
CA ALA A 139 31.25 15.28 7.39
C ALA A 139 31.92 16.57 7.92
N ASP A 140 31.13 17.55 8.35
CA ASP A 140 31.63 18.81 8.92
C ASP A 140 32.33 18.59 10.27
N ARG A 141 31.88 17.67 11.10
CA ARG A 141 32.60 17.27 12.34
C ARG A 141 33.97 16.65 12.08
N GLN A 142 34.12 15.94 10.95
CA GLN A 142 35.43 15.40 10.55
C GLN A 142 36.33 16.45 9.96
N LEU A 143 35.79 17.54 9.38
CA LEU A 143 36.56 18.68 8.83
C LEU A 143 36.85 19.77 9.87
N HIS A 144 36.08 19.84 10.97
CA HIS A 144 36.20 20.88 11.99
C HIS A 144 37.45 20.76 12.89
N PHE A 145 38.35 19.82 12.63
CA PHE A 145 39.66 19.86 13.27
C PHE A 145 40.61 20.92 12.61
N SER A 146 40.17 21.65 11.59
CA SER A 146 41.07 22.55 10.87
C SER A 146 40.59 23.96 10.50
N ILE A 147 39.28 24.36 10.55
CA ILE A 147 38.90 25.73 10.08
C ILE A 147 37.68 26.27 10.84
N SER A 148 37.86 27.41 11.55
CA SER A 148 36.79 28.20 12.18
C SER A 148 36.03 29.04 11.16
N ARG A 149 34.76 28.74 10.89
CA ARG A 149 33.80 29.71 10.30
C ARG A 149 32.43 29.54 10.98
N PRO A 150 31.74 30.66 11.32
CA PRO A 150 30.39 30.57 11.92
C PRO A 150 29.35 30.27 10.84
N MET A 151 28.65 29.18 10.97
CA MET A 151 27.49 28.85 10.14
C MET A 151 26.18 29.11 10.89
N ASP A 152 25.15 29.49 10.12
CA ASP A 152 23.81 29.82 10.55
C ASP A 152 23.20 28.80 11.53
N ARG A 153 23.12 29.18 12.80
CA ARG A 153 22.59 28.36 13.91
C ARG A 153 21.09 28.07 13.83
N PHE A 154 20.33 28.71 12.95
CA PHE A 154 18.87 28.68 13.00
C PHE A 154 18.22 27.54 12.21
N ARG A 155 18.88 26.93 11.24
CA ARG A 155 18.34 25.78 10.49
C ARG A 155 18.64 24.43 11.12
N CYS A 156 19.65 24.34 11.96
CA CYS A 156 20.10 23.08 12.60
C CYS A 156 19.38 22.73 13.90
N ALA A 157 18.69 23.66 14.55
CA ALA A 157 18.02 23.42 15.83
C ALA A 157 16.82 22.44 15.73
N LYS A 158 16.12 22.39 14.62
CA LYS A 158 15.03 21.43 14.41
C LYS A 158 15.53 19.99 14.19
N ALA A 159 16.63 19.81 13.46
CA ALA A 159 17.22 18.49 13.21
C ALA A 159 17.86 17.88 14.47
N GLN A 160 18.37 18.70 15.37
CA GLN A 160 19.03 18.24 16.61
C GLN A 160 18.06 17.62 17.63
N ILE A 161 16.78 18.03 17.61
CA ILE A 161 15.73 17.50 18.51
C ILE A 161 15.22 16.13 18.01
N MET A 162 15.24 15.89 16.70
CA MET A 162 14.76 14.62 16.11
C MET A 162 15.82 13.50 16.08
N CYS A 163 17.11 13.81 16.21
CA CYS A 163 18.20 12.82 16.20
C CYS A 163 18.50 12.24 17.62
N GLN A 164 17.79 12.71 18.67
CA GLN A 164 17.93 12.24 20.06
C GLN A 164 16.77 11.38 20.56
N ARG A 165 15.89 10.93 19.64
CA ARG A 165 14.85 9.94 19.96
C ARG A 165 15.11 8.63 19.20
#